data_069393d68e3cb9317fe6a194cf131fa7
#
_entry.id   069393d68e3cb9317fe6a194cf131fa7
#
_cell.length_a   1.000
_cell.length_b   1.000
_cell.length_c   1.000
_cell.angle_alpha   90.00
_cell.angle_beta   90.00
_cell.angle_gamma   90.00
#
_symmetry.space_group_name_H-M   'P 1'
#
loop_
_entity.id
_entity.type
_entity.pdbx_description
1 polymer ?
#
loop_
_entity_poly.entity_id
_entity_poly.type
_entity_poly.pdbx_seq_one_letter_code
_entity_poly.pdbx_strand_id
1 'polypeptide(L)'
;MQGIRLMPDKKLSSARCKASFLMDRILGEKRLLADLNLNSIMHDVSTADRARAQRLVLNTLRSLERADDLIVPFLKKRPNLKILNVLRLATVEIMDNGDAHGIVNEYVSIIGRNKRFKNYKGLVNAVLRKVSKSDRGIWDKLDIPQLPRWLRRILLDAYGNSVIQKIEEQHLERPPVDLTIKNSEQIEYFSNELKGAQIFKHSLRLKDAGQISALRGFTEGDWWVQDLSA
;
A
#
# COMPACT_ATOMS: atom_id res chain seq x y z
N MET A 1 27.61 -2.06 -36.53
CA MET A 1 27.59 -2.44 -35.11
C MET A 1 26.15 -2.37 -34.63
N GLN A 2 25.47 -3.52 -34.61
CA GLN A 2 24.09 -3.60 -34.12
C GLN A 2 24.12 -3.68 -32.60
N GLY A 3 23.56 -2.66 -31.93
CA GLY A 3 23.41 -2.64 -30.48
C GLY A 3 22.46 -3.72 -30.02
N ILE A 4 22.94 -4.66 -29.26
CA ILE A 4 22.14 -5.68 -28.58
C ILE A 4 21.22 -4.94 -27.60
N ARG A 5 19.95 -4.78 -27.95
CA ARG A 5 18.88 -4.32 -27.10
C ARG A 5 18.61 -5.46 -26.11
N LEU A 6 19.25 -5.42 -24.94
CA LEU A 6 18.93 -6.30 -23.82
C LEU A 6 17.46 -6.08 -23.48
N MET A 7 16.62 -7.06 -23.83
CA MET A 7 15.24 -7.10 -23.35
C MET A 7 15.27 -7.10 -21.81
N PRO A 8 14.53 -6.23 -21.14
CA PRO A 8 14.45 -6.25 -19.70
C PRO A 8 13.85 -7.59 -19.26
N ASP A 9 14.58 -8.30 -18.43
CA ASP A 9 14.18 -9.58 -17.86
C ASP A 9 12.82 -9.39 -17.14
N LYS A 10 11.73 -9.91 -17.71
CA LYS A 10 10.34 -9.76 -17.21
C LYS A 10 10.20 -10.12 -15.71
N LYS A 11 11.16 -10.88 -15.18
CA LYS A 11 11.27 -11.25 -13.75
C LYS A 11 11.82 -10.15 -12.83
N LEU A 12 12.42 -9.08 -13.37
CA LEU A 12 12.99 -7.96 -12.60
C LEU A 12 11.96 -6.88 -12.26
N SER A 13 10.80 -6.90 -12.90
CA SER A 13 9.80 -5.83 -12.87
C SER A 13 8.48 -6.36 -12.34
N SER A 14 8.45 -6.77 -11.07
CA SER A 14 7.21 -7.15 -10.39
C SER A 14 6.65 -6.00 -9.56
N ALA A 15 5.34 -6.05 -9.26
CA ALA A 15 4.69 -5.11 -8.36
C ALA A 15 5.43 -4.97 -7.02
N ARG A 16 5.92 -6.07 -6.43
CA ARG A 16 6.69 -6.09 -5.18
C ARG A 16 8.05 -5.42 -5.32
N CYS A 17 8.72 -5.62 -6.45
CA CYS A 17 10.00 -4.94 -6.73
C CYS A 17 9.79 -3.41 -6.82
N LYS A 18 8.75 -2.98 -7.53
CA LYS A 18 8.40 -1.55 -7.63
C LYS A 18 7.97 -0.96 -6.29
N ALA A 19 7.18 -1.70 -5.51
CA ALA A 19 6.81 -1.28 -4.15
C ALA A 19 8.05 -1.09 -3.26
N SER A 20 9.02 -2.02 -3.31
CA SER A 20 10.28 -1.90 -2.56
C SER A 20 11.06 -0.66 -2.99
N PHE A 21 11.14 -0.37 -4.28
CA PHE A 21 11.78 0.83 -4.79
C PHE A 21 11.09 2.11 -4.31
N LEU A 22 9.75 2.17 -4.37
CA LEU A 22 8.98 3.32 -3.91
C LEU A 22 9.18 3.57 -2.41
N MET A 23 9.18 2.52 -1.58
CA MET A 23 9.44 2.65 -0.14
C MET A 23 10.83 3.25 0.14
N ASP A 24 11.84 2.88 -0.65
CA ASP A 24 13.19 3.45 -0.52
C ASP A 24 13.20 4.95 -0.88
N ARG A 25 12.45 5.38 -1.89
CA ARG A 25 12.32 6.79 -2.25
C ARG A 25 11.59 7.59 -1.16
N ILE A 26 10.50 7.04 -0.64
CA ILE A 26 9.69 7.73 0.38
C ILE A 26 10.42 7.80 1.71
N LEU A 27 10.85 6.66 2.26
CA LEU A 27 11.42 6.61 3.61
C LEU A 27 12.92 6.91 3.64
N GLY A 28 13.64 6.59 2.57
CA GLY A 28 15.08 6.81 2.47
C GLY A 28 15.44 8.20 1.97
N GLU A 29 14.81 8.65 0.88
CA GLU A 29 15.08 9.94 0.25
C GLU A 29 14.12 11.05 0.69
N LYS A 30 13.14 10.73 1.56
CA LYS A 30 12.15 11.70 2.07
C LYS A 30 11.30 12.34 0.96
N ARG A 31 11.02 11.60 -0.11
CA ARG A 31 10.18 12.07 -1.20
C ARG A 31 8.71 11.82 -0.89
N LEU A 32 7.84 12.76 -1.23
CA LEU A 32 6.41 12.52 -1.19
C LEU A 32 6.01 11.58 -2.33
N LEU A 33 5.05 10.69 -2.07
CA LEU A 33 4.54 9.78 -3.10
C LEU A 33 3.94 10.56 -4.29
N ALA A 34 3.30 11.71 -4.01
CA ALA A 34 2.73 12.59 -5.03
C ALA A 34 3.79 13.20 -5.96
N ASP A 35 5.02 13.42 -5.48
CA ASP A 35 6.11 14.00 -6.26
C ASP A 35 6.83 12.96 -7.13
N LEU A 36 6.54 11.69 -6.95
CA LEU A 36 7.16 10.62 -7.72
C LEU A 36 6.47 10.46 -9.06
N ASN A 37 7.22 10.57 -10.15
CA ASN A 37 6.69 10.27 -11.49
C ASN A 37 6.46 8.75 -11.63
N LEU A 38 5.29 8.29 -11.16
CA LEU A 38 4.93 6.88 -11.14
C LEU A 38 4.84 6.27 -12.55
N ASN A 39 4.48 7.07 -13.56
CA ASN A 39 4.46 6.62 -14.95
C ASN A 39 5.85 6.27 -15.45
N SER A 40 6.84 7.11 -15.14
CA SER A 40 8.25 6.85 -15.48
C SER A 40 8.84 5.68 -14.69
N ILE A 41 8.57 5.62 -13.36
CA ILE A 41 9.11 4.56 -12.48
C ILE A 41 8.54 3.17 -12.84
N MET A 42 7.28 3.12 -13.26
CA MET A 42 6.55 1.89 -13.49
C MET A 42 6.17 1.66 -14.96
N HIS A 43 6.92 2.25 -15.92
CA HIS A 43 6.64 2.12 -17.35
C HIS A 43 6.75 0.68 -17.87
N ASP A 44 7.53 -0.15 -17.20
CA ASP A 44 7.89 -1.53 -17.56
C ASP A 44 7.01 -2.59 -16.88
N VAL A 45 5.97 -2.19 -16.14
CA VAL A 45 4.99 -3.10 -15.52
C VAL A 45 3.57 -2.83 -16.04
N SER A 46 2.72 -3.85 -15.96
CA SER A 46 1.31 -3.74 -16.33
C SER A 46 0.57 -2.72 -15.46
N THR A 47 -0.58 -2.22 -15.95
CA THR A 47 -1.46 -1.33 -15.17
C THR A 47 -1.91 -1.99 -13.86
N ALA A 48 -2.22 -3.29 -13.90
CA ALA A 48 -2.59 -4.06 -12.72
C ALA A 48 -1.45 -4.16 -11.70
N ASP A 49 -0.21 -4.42 -12.15
CA ASP A 49 0.97 -4.45 -11.27
C ASP A 49 1.30 -3.07 -10.70
N ARG A 50 1.09 -2.00 -11.48
CA ARG A 50 1.23 -0.62 -11.02
C ARG A 50 0.28 -0.32 -9.87
N ALA A 51 -1.01 -0.61 -10.06
CA ALA A 51 -2.02 -0.45 -9.02
C ALA A 51 -1.70 -1.30 -7.78
N ARG A 52 -1.23 -2.55 -7.97
CA ARG A 52 -0.81 -3.42 -6.89
C ARG A 52 0.40 -2.84 -6.13
N ALA A 53 1.42 -2.35 -6.83
CA ALA A 53 2.59 -1.75 -6.20
C ALA A 53 2.22 -0.53 -5.33
N GLN A 54 1.38 0.37 -5.85
CA GLN A 54 0.87 1.52 -5.09
C GLN A 54 0.09 1.10 -3.85
N ARG A 55 -0.80 0.12 -3.98
CA ARG A 55 -1.59 -0.41 -2.87
C ARG A 55 -0.69 -1.03 -1.78
N LEU A 56 0.31 -1.82 -2.16
CA LEU A 56 1.28 -2.39 -1.22
C LEU A 56 2.02 -1.30 -0.45
N VAL A 57 2.50 -0.25 -1.14
CA VAL A 57 3.17 0.89 -0.50
C VAL A 57 2.25 1.60 0.47
N LEU A 58 1.05 1.98 0.05
CA LEU A 58 0.11 2.71 0.89
C LEU A 58 -0.32 1.91 2.12
N ASN A 59 -0.63 0.61 1.96
CA ASN A 59 -0.98 -0.25 3.09
C ASN A 59 0.20 -0.36 4.08
N THR A 60 1.43 -0.50 3.55
CA THR A 60 2.62 -0.59 4.39
C THR A 60 2.90 0.70 5.13
N LEU A 61 2.71 1.86 4.50
CA LEU A 61 2.88 3.16 5.16
C LEU A 61 1.85 3.38 6.27
N ARG A 62 0.60 2.96 6.08
CA ARG A 62 -0.45 3.03 7.11
C ARG A 62 -0.14 2.13 8.32
N SER A 63 0.47 0.98 8.08
CA SER A 63 0.77 -0.03 9.11
C SER A 63 2.25 -0.11 9.48
N LEU A 64 3.00 0.98 9.26
CA LEU A 64 4.46 0.98 9.34
C LEU A 64 4.97 0.58 10.74
N GLU A 65 4.42 1.18 11.79
CA GLU A 65 4.77 0.89 13.19
C GLU A 65 4.38 -0.55 13.55
N ARG A 66 3.18 -0.99 13.22
CA ARG A 66 2.71 -2.36 13.45
C ARG A 66 3.60 -3.40 12.77
N ALA A 67 4.06 -3.11 11.53
CA ALA A 67 5.00 -3.97 10.84
C ALA A 67 6.34 -4.03 11.58
N ASP A 68 6.86 -2.90 12.08
CA ASP A 68 8.09 -2.87 12.87
C ASP A 68 7.92 -3.65 14.18
N ASP A 69 6.83 -3.47 14.92
CA ASP A 69 6.56 -4.16 16.17
C ASP A 69 6.52 -5.68 16.01
N LEU A 70 5.96 -6.17 14.90
CA LEU A 70 5.95 -7.60 14.61
C LEU A 70 7.32 -8.14 14.15
N ILE A 71 8.14 -7.32 13.49
CA ILE A 71 9.45 -7.71 12.94
C ILE A 71 10.56 -7.66 13.99
N VAL A 72 10.57 -6.61 14.83
CA VAL A 72 11.67 -6.30 15.76
C VAL A 72 12.03 -7.47 16.67
N PRO A 73 11.09 -8.23 17.25
CA PRO A 73 11.42 -9.40 18.11
C PRO A 73 12.22 -10.48 17.39
N PHE A 74 12.21 -10.52 16.06
CA PHE A 74 12.95 -11.51 15.26
C PHE A 74 14.31 -11.00 14.77
N LEU A 75 14.66 -9.75 15.07
CA LEU A 75 15.91 -9.12 14.67
C LEU A 75 16.92 -9.06 15.83
N LYS A 76 18.12 -9.60 15.65
CA LYS A 76 19.23 -9.37 16.58
C LYS A 76 19.79 -7.94 16.51
N LYS A 77 19.73 -7.35 15.31
CA LYS A 77 20.19 -5.99 15.02
C LYS A 77 19.32 -5.41 13.90
N ARG A 78 18.98 -4.14 13.99
CA ARG A 78 18.22 -3.44 12.95
C ARG A 78 19.02 -3.42 11.63
N PRO A 79 18.52 -3.99 10.54
CA PRO A 79 19.18 -3.97 9.25
C PRO A 79 19.14 -2.57 8.62
N ASN A 80 19.83 -2.39 7.51
CA ASN A 80 19.71 -1.14 6.74
C ASN A 80 18.26 -0.93 6.26
N LEU A 81 17.93 0.32 5.96
CA LEU A 81 16.56 0.72 5.62
C LEU A 81 15.96 -0.07 4.45
N LYS A 82 16.75 -0.39 3.41
CA LYS A 82 16.25 -1.17 2.26
C LYS A 82 15.78 -2.57 2.65
N ILE A 83 16.54 -3.24 3.49
CA ILE A 83 16.16 -4.57 3.99
C ILE A 83 14.94 -4.47 4.91
N LEU A 84 14.90 -3.45 5.76
CA LEU A 84 13.77 -3.19 6.64
C LEU A 84 12.49 -2.90 5.83
N ASN A 85 12.58 -2.10 4.76
CA ASN A 85 11.43 -1.81 3.89
C ASN A 85 10.89 -3.07 3.19
N VAL A 86 11.78 -3.98 2.77
CA VAL A 86 11.38 -5.27 2.22
C VAL A 86 10.67 -6.14 3.26
N LEU A 87 11.19 -6.18 4.49
CA LEU A 87 10.56 -6.91 5.59
C LEU A 87 9.17 -6.32 5.92
N ARG A 88 9.03 -4.99 6.00
CA ARG A 88 7.76 -4.29 6.25
C ARG A 88 6.71 -4.60 5.20
N LEU A 89 7.07 -4.46 3.90
CA LEU A 89 6.18 -4.77 2.78
C LEU A 89 5.69 -6.22 2.84
N ALA A 90 6.60 -7.17 3.02
CA ALA A 90 6.26 -8.58 3.08
C ALA A 90 5.39 -8.91 4.31
N THR A 91 5.69 -8.32 5.47
CA THR A 91 4.91 -8.51 6.69
C THR A 91 3.48 -8.04 6.52
N VAL A 92 3.26 -6.83 6.02
CA VAL A 92 1.92 -6.29 5.79
C VAL A 92 1.17 -7.14 4.76
N GLU A 93 1.83 -7.55 3.67
CA GLU A 93 1.18 -8.39 2.65
C GLU A 93 0.81 -9.79 3.19
N ILE A 94 1.63 -10.38 4.06
CA ILE A 94 1.30 -11.65 4.75
C ILE A 94 0.11 -11.45 5.68
N MET A 95 0.09 -10.38 6.44
CA MET A 95 -1.01 -10.08 7.38
C MET A 95 -2.30 -9.68 6.68
N ASP A 96 -2.25 -9.19 5.44
CA ASP A 96 -3.41 -8.93 4.56
C ASP A 96 -3.97 -10.21 3.87
N ASN A 97 -3.72 -11.41 4.44
CA ASN A 97 -4.14 -12.73 3.88
C ASN A 97 -3.49 -13.11 2.53
N GLY A 98 -2.29 -12.62 2.26
CA GLY A 98 -1.54 -13.09 1.10
C GLY A 98 -1.01 -14.52 1.29
N ASP A 99 -0.77 -15.21 0.15
CA ASP A 99 -0.03 -16.49 0.17
C ASP A 99 1.38 -16.27 0.74
N ALA A 100 1.57 -16.62 1.99
CA ALA A 100 2.81 -16.41 2.72
C ALA A 100 4.01 -17.07 2.04
N HIS A 101 3.84 -18.26 1.45
CA HIS A 101 4.94 -18.96 0.78
C HIS A 101 5.39 -18.22 -0.48
N GLY A 102 4.46 -17.81 -1.34
CA GLY A 102 4.76 -17.05 -2.55
C GLY A 102 5.34 -15.67 -2.23
N ILE A 103 4.82 -14.99 -1.19
CA ILE A 103 5.32 -13.70 -0.72
C ILE A 103 6.78 -13.81 -0.26
N VAL A 104 7.08 -14.74 0.66
CA VAL A 104 8.44 -14.95 1.19
C VAL A 104 9.42 -15.25 0.06
N ASN A 105 9.07 -16.17 -0.83
CA ASN A 105 9.96 -16.56 -1.94
C ASN A 105 10.29 -15.40 -2.88
N GLU A 106 9.30 -14.56 -3.19
CA GLU A 106 9.52 -13.42 -4.09
C GLU A 106 10.38 -12.33 -3.45
N TYR A 107 10.10 -11.93 -2.20
CA TYR A 107 10.94 -10.93 -1.53
C TYR A 107 12.38 -11.43 -1.26
N VAL A 108 12.54 -12.69 -0.91
CA VAL A 108 13.87 -13.33 -0.81
C VAL A 108 14.60 -13.31 -2.15
N SER A 109 13.87 -13.54 -3.26
CA SER A 109 14.41 -13.46 -4.61
C SER A 109 14.82 -12.02 -4.99
N ILE A 110 14.01 -11.02 -4.67
CA ILE A 110 14.30 -9.59 -4.91
C ILE A 110 15.64 -9.22 -4.23
N ILE A 111 15.82 -9.60 -2.97
CA ILE A 111 17.07 -9.34 -2.23
C ILE A 111 18.24 -10.14 -2.82
N GLY A 112 18.02 -11.40 -3.18
CA GLY A 112 19.06 -12.27 -3.74
C GLY A 112 19.65 -11.79 -5.06
N ARG A 113 18.86 -11.09 -5.89
CA ARG A 113 19.30 -10.51 -7.17
C ARG A 113 20.13 -9.25 -7.01
N ASN A 114 20.01 -8.55 -5.88
CA ASN A 114 20.77 -7.34 -5.64
C ASN A 114 22.18 -7.65 -5.14
N LYS A 115 23.20 -7.39 -5.97
CA LYS A 115 24.61 -7.68 -5.65
C LYS A 115 25.05 -7.12 -4.27
N ARG A 116 24.56 -5.94 -3.89
CA ARG A 116 24.89 -5.26 -2.63
C ARG A 116 24.21 -5.90 -1.42
N PHE A 117 23.03 -6.48 -1.61
CA PHE A 117 22.17 -6.94 -0.50
C PHE A 117 21.96 -8.45 -0.46
N LYS A 118 22.54 -9.22 -1.40
CA LYS A 118 22.39 -10.69 -1.48
C LYS A 118 22.72 -11.41 -0.17
N ASN A 119 23.64 -10.89 0.62
CA ASN A 119 24.06 -11.47 1.90
C ASN A 119 22.94 -11.43 2.95
N TYR A 120 21.92 -10.57 2.78
CA TYR A 120 20.74 -10.49 3.65
C TYR A 120 19.62 -11.48 3.29
N LYS A 121 19.79 -12.27 2.20
CA LYS A 121 18.80 -13.27 1.76
C LYS A 121 18.42 -14.24 2.89
N GLY A 122 19.40 -14.75 3.64
CA GLY A 122 19.17 -15.62 4.79
C GLY A 122 18.39 -14.96 5.91
N LEU A 123 18.74 -13.70 6.25
CA LEU A 123 18.02 -12.91 7.26
C LEU A 123 16.56 -12.69 6.86
N VAL A 124 16.33 -12.22 5.64
CA VAL A 124 14.96 -11.94 5.14
C VAL A 124 14.12 -13.21 5.17
N ASN A 125 14.65 -14.33 4.67
CA ASN A 125 13.94 -15.61 4.71
C ASN A 125 13.63 -16.07 6.14
N ALA A 126 14.58 -15.97 7.06
CA ALA A 126 14.39 -16.40 8.45
C ALA A 126 13.36 -15.56 9.18
N VAL A 127 13.40 -14.23 9.02
CA VAL A 127 12.44 -13.31 9.65
C VAL A 127 11.05 -13.53 9.06
N LEU A 128 10.89 -13.53 7.74
CA LEU A 128 9.58 -13.67 7.11
C LEU A 128 8.93 -15.02 7.36
N ARG A 129 9.71 -16.10 7.50
CA ARG A 129 9.19 -17.40 7.94
C ARG A 129 8.68 -17.39 9.38
N LYS A 130 9.25 -16.58 10.27
CA LYS A 130 8.73 -16.40 11.62
C LYS A 130 7.46 -15.56 11.60
N VAL A 131 7.46 -14.46 10.85
CA VAL A 131 6.27 -13.62 10.64
C VAL A 131 5.12 -14.44 10.07
N SER A 132 5.36 -15.30 9.07
CA SER A 132 4.30 -16.13 8.47
C SER A 132 3.71 -17.20 9.40
N LYS A 133 4.39 -17.49 10.50
CA LYS A 133 3.91 -18.40 11.55
C LYS A 133 3.32 -17.67 12.75
N SER A 134 3.41 -16.33 12.78
CA SER A 134 2.81 -15.54 13.85
C SER A 134 1.29 -15.60 13.75
N ASP A 135 0.64 -15.72 14.89
CA ASP A 135 -0.81 -15.67 14.96
C ASP A 135 -1.30 -14.28 14.50
N ARG A 136 -2.29 -14.30 13.62
CA ARG A 136 -2.94 -13.07 13.16
C ARG A 136 -3.56 -12.27 14.30
N GLY A 137 -4.05 -12.95 15.33
CA GLY A 137 -4.56 -12.30 16.54
C GLY A 137 -3.53 -11.40 17.24
N ILE A 138 -2.22 -11.67 17.06
CA ILE A 138 -1.16 -10.76 17.53
C ILE A 138 -1.18 -9.47 16.71
N TRP A 139 -1.25 -9.58 15.37
CA TRP A 139 -1.33 -8.43 14.48
C TRP A 139 -2.53 -7.55 14.78
N ASP A 140 -3.70 -8.16 14.98
CA ASP A 140 -4.95 -7.43 15.22
C ASP A 140 -4.96 -6.69 16.57
N LYS A 141 -4.15 -7.14 17.54
CA LYS A 141 -3.98 -6.54 18.87
C LYS A 141 -2.87 -5.50 18.97
N LEU A 142 -2.07 -5.33 17.90
CA LEU A 142 -1.03 -4.30 17.92
C LEU A 142 -1.67 -2.90 17.98
N ASP A 143 -0.97 -2.01 18.66
CA ASP A 143 -1.40 -0.62 18.83
C ASP A 143 -1.65 0.07 17.48
N ILE A 144 -2.56 1.02 17.51
CA ILE A 144 -2.86 1.87 16.36
C ILE A 144 -1.68 2.82 16.15
N PRO A 145 -1.12 2.90 14.92
CA PRO A 145 -0.05 3.84 14.62
C PRO A 145 -0.46 5.28 14.94
N GLN A 146 0.37 5.95 15.70
CA GLN A 146 0.09 7.31 16.13
C GLN A 146 0.57 8.33 15.09
N LEU A 147 -0.06 9.49 15.09
CA LEU A 147 0.43 10.64 14.36
C LEU A 147 1.83 11.05 14.88
N PRO A 148 2.70 11.63 14.01
CA PRO A 148 3.97 12.17 14.45
C PRO A 148 3.80 13.08 15.66
N ARG A 149 4.67 12.95 16.67
CA ARG A 149 4.54 13.65 17.96
C ARG A 149 4.27 15.15 17.84
N TRP A 150 4.94 15.82 16.89
CA TRP A 150 4.76 17.25 16.67
C TRP A 150 3.34 17.60 16.20
N LEU A 151 2.77 16.79 15.31
CA LEU A 151 1.41 16.98 14.79
C LEU A 151 0.38 16.59 15.84
N ARG A 152 0.57 15.41 16.46
CA ARG A 152 -0.33 14.89 17.50
C ARG A 152 -0.52 15.89 18.64
N ARG A 153 0.57 16.56 19.09
CA ARG A 153 0.50 17.56 20.15
C ARG A 153 -0.40 18.74 19.79
N ILE A 154 -0.19 19.31 18.60
CA ILE A 154 -1.00 20.45 18.13
C ILE A 154 -2.48 20.06 18.02
N LEU A 155 -2.76 18.89 17.50
CA LEU A 155 -4.14 18.43 17.34
C LEU A 155 -4.79 18.04 18.67
N LEU A 156 -4.03 17.51 19.64
CA LEU A 156 -4.54 17.23 20.99
C LEU A 156 -5.05 18.49 21.68
N ASP A 157 -4.31 19.59 21.56
CA ASP A 157 -4.70 20.88 22.15
C ASP A 157 -5.98 21.43 21.50
N ALA A 158 -6.17 21.18 20.20
CA ALA A 158 -7.33 21.68 19.45
C ALA A 158 -8.59 20.80 19.57
N TYR A 159 -8.43 19.48 19.55
CA TYR A 159 -9.55 18.52 19.37
C TYR A 159 -9.73 17.53 20.52
N GLY A 160 -8.76 17.41 21.41
CA GLY A 160 -8.77 16.43 22.48
C GLY A 160 -8.43 14.99 22.06
N ASN A 161 -8.13 14.14 23.04
CA ASN A 161 -7.58 12.81 22.81
C ASN A 161 -8.56 11.86 22.08
N SER A 162 -9.86 11.92 22.40
CA SER A 162 -10.86 11.04 21.80
C SER A 162 -11.00 11.25 20.29
N VAL A 163 -10.92 12.51 19.82
CA VAL A 163 -10.98 12.82 18.39
C VAL A 163 -9.71 12.35 17.68
N ILE A 164 -8.54 12.56 18.31
CA ILE A 164 -7.26 12.15 17.74
C ILE A 164 -7.18 10.63 17.58
N GLN A 165 -7.62 9.86 18.57
CA GLN A 165 -7.68 8.41 18.47
C GLN A 165 -8.53 7.95 17.27
N LYS A 166 -9.70 8.55 17.06
CA LYS A 166 -10.55 8.25 15.90
C LYS A 166 -9.88 8.61 14.56
N ILE A 167 -9.11 9.69 14.52
CA ILE A 167 -8.33 10.06 13.33
C ILE A 167 -7.24 9.01 13.07
N GLU A 168 -6.52 8.60 14.11
CA GLU A 168 -5.46 7.57 14.03
C GLU A 168 -6.04 6.22 13.59
N GLU A 169 -7.20 5.80 14.12
CA GLU A 169 -7.94 4.62 13.69
C GLU A 169 -8.31 4.71 12.19
N GLN A 170 -8.84 5.84 11.76
CA GLN A 170 -9.25 6.05 10.37
C GLN A 170 -8.08 6.02 9.39
N HIS A 171 -6.87 6.41 9.82
CA HIS A 171 -5.68 6.33 8.99
C HIS A 171 -5.23 4.90 8.67
N LEU A 172 -5.64 3.90 9.45
CA LEU A 172 -5.40 2.49 9.12
C LEU A 172 -6.28 2.00 7.98
N GLU A 173 -7.47 2.54 7.85
CA GLU A 173 -8.41 2.12 6.84
C GLU A 173 -8.08 2.70 5.46
N ARG A 174 -8.51 1.99 4.43
CA ARG A 174 -8.49 2.53 3.07
C ARG A 174 -9.60 3.56 2.96
N PRO A 175 -9.31 4.77 2.44
CA PRO A 175 -10.37 5.72 2.17
C PRO A 175 -11.34 5.13 1.15
N PRO A 176 -12.66 5.32 1.33
CA PRO A 176 -13.63 4.99 0.31
C PRO A 176 -13.41 5.88 -0.93
N VAL A 177 -13.99 5.49 -2.03
CA VAL A 177 -14.01 6.32 -3.25
C VAL A 177 -15.43 6.87 -3.42
N ASP A 178 -15.55 8.18 -3.47
CA ASP A 178 -16.81 8.82 -3.73
C ASP A 178 -16.90 9.19 -5.22
N LEU A 179 -18.05 8.88 -5.82
CA LEU A 179 -18.37 9.16 -7.20
C LEU A 179 -19.54 10.13 -7.26
N THR A 180 -19.45 11.13 -8.10
CA THR A 180 -20.58 12.01 -8.42
C THR A 180 -21.19 11.59 -9.75
N ILE A 181 -22.46 11.18 -9.74
CA ILE A 181 -23.21 10.71 -10.90
C ILE A 181 -23.76 11.91 -11.67
N LYS A 182 -23.50 11.96 -12.97
CA LYS A 182 -23.91 13.08 -13.85
C LYS A 182 -25.42 13.26 -13.92
N ASN A 183 -26.16 12.17 -14.11
CA ASN A 183 -27.63 12.19 -14.12
C ASN A 183 -28.15 11.49 -12.85
N SER A 184 -28.81 12.26 -11.97
CA SER A 184 -29.36 11.74 -10.71
C SER A 184 -30.38 10.61 -10.88
N GLU A 185 -31.04 10.51 -12.03
CA GLU A 185 -32.00 9.44 -12.31
C GLU A 185 -31.33 8.07 -12.44
N GLN A 186 -30.02 8.07 -12.74
CA GLN A 186 -29.22 6.84 -12.88
C GLN A 186 -28.55 6.40 -11.56
N ILE A 187 -28.80 7.10 -10.45
CA ILE A 187 -28.09 6.81 -9.19
C ILE A 187 -28.37 5.40 -8.68
N GLU A 188 -29.61 4.95 -8.76
CA GLU A 188 -29.99 3.59 -8.35
C GLU A 188 -29.35 2.53 -9.24
N TYR A 189 -29.30 2.76 -10.55
CA TYR A 189 -28.62 1.89 -11.49
C TYR A 189 -27.13 1.75 -11.14
N PHE A 190 -26.40 2.85 -10.95
CA PHE A 190 -24.99 2.81 -10.61
C PHE A 190 -24.74 2.31 -9.19
N SER A 191 -25.65 2.54 -8.24
CA SER A 191 -25.57 1.97 -6.89
C SER A 191 -25.55 0.43 -6.94
N ASN A 192 -26.43 -0.15 -7.72
CA ASN A 192 -26.51 -1.61 -7.89
C ASN A 192 -25.33 -2.16 -8.69
N GLU A 193 -24.99 -1.54 -9.81
CA GLU A 193 -23.94 -1.99 -10.73
C GLU A 193 -22.55 -1.94 -10.09
N LEU A 194 -22.24 -0.85 -9.39
CA LEU A 194 -20.96 -0.62 -8.76
C LEU A 194 -20.92 -1.08 -7.29
N LYS A 195 -22.02 -1.61 -6.76
CA LYS A 195 -22.18 -2.00 -5.35
C LYS A 195 -21.82 -0.86 -4.39
N GLY A 196 -22.20 0.35 -4.75
CA GLY A 196 -21.97 1.57 -4.00
C GLY A 196 -23.15 1.94 -3.11
N ALA A 197 -22.89 2.56 -1.97
CA ALA A 197 -23.91 3.14 -1.13
C ALA A 197 -24.19 4.57 -1.57
N GLN A 198 -25.46 4.91 -1.80
CA GLN A 198 -25.86 6.30 -2.03
C GLN A 198 -25.65 7.09 -0.73
N ILE A 199 -24.89 8.18 -0.79
CA ILE A 199 -24.59 9.06 0.34
C ILE A 199 -25.25 10.44 0.21
N PHE A 200 -25.47 10.86 -1.04
CA PHE A 200 -26.20 12.10 -1.39
C PHE A 200 -26.97 11.92 -2.68
N LYS A 201 -27.76 12.95 -3.07
CA LYS A 201 -28.62 12.93 -4.26
C LYS A 201 -27.88 12.46 -5.53
N HIS A 202 -26.62 12.84 -5.69
CA HIS A 202 -25.80 12.50 -6.86
C HIS A 202 -24.54 11.71 -6.50
N SER A 203 -24.34 11.33 -5.24
CA SER A 203 -23.07 10.78 -4.79
C SER A 203 -23.21 9.34 -4.31
N LEU A 204 -22.32 8.49 -4.81
CA LEU A 204 -22.14 7.10 -4.41
C LEU A 204 -20.80 6.91 -3.71
N ARG A 205 -20.78 6.14 -2.64
CA ARG A 205 -19.55 5.73 -1.93
C ARG A 205 -19.25 4.28 -2.19
N LEU A 206 -18.06 4.02 -2.71
CA LEU A 206 -17.52 2.69 -2.94
C LEU A 206 -16.46 2.38 -1.87
N LYS A 207 -16.66 1.29 -1.10
CA LYS A 207 -15.67 0.84 -0.11
C LYS A 207 -14.44 0.21 -0.76
N ASP A 208 -14.66 -0.60 -1.81
CA ASP A 208 -13.64 -1.34 -2.55
C ASP A 208 -13.81 -1.12 -4.06
N ALA A 209 -13.47 0.07 -4.51
CA ALA A 209 -13.67 0.46 -5.91
C ALA A 209 -12.77 -0.30 -6.91
N GLY A 210 -11.69 -0.93 -6.47
CA GLY A 210 -10.74 -1.59 -7.37
C GLY A 210 -10.04 -0.59 -8.31
N GLN A 211 -9.97 -0.93 -9.59
CA GLN A 211 -9.42 -0.06 -10.63
C GLN A 211 -10.53 0.84 -11.17
N ILE A 212 -10.49 2.12 -10.84
CA ILE A 212 -11.52 3.11 -11.19
C ILE A 212 -11.79 3.15 -12.71
N SER A 213 -10.74 3.12 -13.52
CA SER A 213 -10.88 3.14 -14.99
C SER A 213 -11.47 1.86 -15.62
N ALA A 214 -11.67 0.82 -14.83
CA ALA A 214 -12.33 -0.40 -15.26
C ALA A 214 -13.82 -0.47 -14.83
N LEU A 215 -14.26 0.50 -14.04
CA LEU A 215 -15.65 0.59 -13.61
C LEU A 215 -16.55 1.05 -14.76
N ARG A 216 -17.75 0.49 -14.83
CA ARG A 216 -18.75 0.87 -15.83
C ARG A 216 -19.13 2.35 -15.67
N GLY A 217 -19.27 3.05 -16.79
CA GLY A 217 -19.57 4.49 -16.82
C GLY A 217 -18.34 5.40 -16.78
N PHE A 218 -17.14 4.84 -16.55
CA PHE A 218 -15.90 5.63 -16.56
C PHE A 218 -15.59 6.18 -17.95
N THR A 219 -15.59 5.31 -18.95
CA THR A 219 -15.25 5.67 -20.35
C THR A 219 -16.34 6.55 -20.96
N GLU A 220 -17.60 6.34 -20.59
CA GLU A 220 -18.78 7.08 -21.03
C GLU A 220 -18.87 8.45 -20.37
N GLY A 221 -18.15 8.67 -19.25
CA GLY A 221 -18.20 9.91 -18.49
C GLY A 221 -19.54 10.12 -17.78
N ASP A 222 -20.17 9.02 -17.32
CA ASP A 222 -21.43 9.06 -16.60
C ASP A 222 -21.28 9.53 -15.16
N TRP A 223 -20.07 9.51 -14.64
CA TRP A 223 -19.69 9.94 -13.31
C TRP A 223 -18.21 10.36 -13.25
N TRP A 224 -17.82 11.02 -12.17
CA TRP A 224 -16.42 11.35 -11.87
C TRP A 224 -16.12 11.11 -10.40
N VAL A 225 -14.82 10.96 -10.08
CA VAL A 225 -14.35 10.83 -8.71
C VAL A 225 -14.34 12.21 -8.06
N GLN A 226 -15.04 12.35 -6.96
CA GLN A 226 -15.08 13.59 -6.17
C GLN A 226 -15.34 13.22 -4.72
N ASP A 227 -14.45 13.64 -3.81
CA ASP A 227 -14.65 13.48 -2.38
C ASP A 227 -15.88 14.27 -1.93
N LEU A 228 -16.66 13.71 -1.02
CA LEU A 228 -17.87 14.35 -0.49
C LEU A 228 -17.58 15.68 0.21
N SER A 229 -16.36 15.84 0.74
CA SER A 229 -15.91 17.05 1.43
C SER A 229 -15.33 18.14 0.52
N ALA A 230 -15.30 17.89 -0.80
CA ALA A 230 -14.75 18.82 -1.78
C ALA A 230 -15.72 19.93 -2.19
#